data_29816f31b391482f3df857e37e40da52
#
_entry.id   29816f31b391482f3df857e37e40da52
#
_cell.length_a   1.000
_cell.length_b   1.000
_cell.length_c   1.000
_cell.angle_alpha   90.00
_cell.angle_beta   90.00
_cell.angle_gamma   90.00
#
_symmetry.space_group_name_H-M   'P 1'
#
loop_
_entity.id
_entity.type
_entity.pdbx_description
1 polymer ?
#
loop_
_entity_poly.entity_id
_entity_poly.type
_entity_poly.pdbx_seq_one_letter_code
_entity_poly.pdbx_strand_id
1 'polypeptide(L)'
;MKRILFAFLVAFSIFSLPTFAGGKGSHWPAGYVRVDGPNLVQANGEKLLIRGTNFGNWLNPEGYMFGFKKVNSPRFINEMLCQLVGPDEAAAFWAEYKDKYITREDVKFIASCGANTVRLPFHYALFTDEDFMGLTANQDGFARIDQVVEWCREFHLYLILDMHDCPGGQTGDNIDDSYGYPWLLTSEASQQQFCNIWQRIAKRYKNEPVILGYELMNEPIAHYFEADMALLKGNLEPLMKRATAAIRQVDKKHVVLLGGAVWNSHFDCFSDWTFDSNIMYTCHRYGGEPTPDAIRSYIDFRDKTNLPM
;
A
#
# COMPACT_ATOMS: atom_id res chain seq x y z
N MET A 1 -58.37 6.67 48.94
CA MET A 1 -57.20 7.06 48.16
C MET A 1 -56.49 5.79 47.75
N LYS A 2 -56.66 5.33 46.49
CA LYS A 2 -56.05 4.10 45.95
C LYS A 2 -54.79 4.55 45.15
N ARG A 3 -53.62 4.05 45.54
CA ARG A 3 -52.37 4.23 44.79
C ARG A 3 -52.29 3.14 43.73
N ILE A 4 -52.23 3.55 42.47
CA ILE A 4 -52.01 2.68 41.30
C ILE A 4 -50.49 2.63 41.05
N LEU A 5 -49.93 1.42 41.16
CA LEU A 5 -48.51 1.15 40.86
C LEU A 5 -48.41 0.79 39.37
N PHE A 6 -47.73 1.62 38.57
CA PHE A 6 -47.39 1.27 37.21
C PHE A 6 -46.03 0.53 37.19
N ALA A 7 -46.06 -0.71 36.81
CA ALA A 7 -44.86 -1.49 36.55
C ALA A 7 -44.44 -1.29 35.07
N PHE A 8 -43.27 -0.71 34.84
CA PHE A 8 -42.65 -0.67 33.55
C PHE A 8 -41.90 -1.98 33.30
N LEU A 9 -42.40 -2.78 32.35
CA LEU A 9 -41.66 -3.92 31.81
C LEU A 9 -40.66 -3.38 30.77
N VAL A 10 -39.36 -3.39 31.09
CA VAL A 10 -38.29 -3.16 30.15
C VAL A 10 -37.95 -4.48 29.48
N ALA A 11 -38.35 -4.65 28.23
CA ALA A 11 -37.93 -5.79 27.42
C ALA A 11 -36.47 -5.61 26.99
N PHE A 12 -35.58 -6.37 27.61
CA PHE A 12 -34.20 -6.49 27.12
C PHE A 12 -34.21 -7.39 25.89
N SER A 13 -34.08 -6.78 24.70
CA SER A 13 -33.73 -7.50 23.48
C SER A 13 -32.27 -7.92 23.56
N ILE A 14 -32.03 -9.19 23.83
CA ILE A 14 -30.70 -9.79 23.76
C ILE A 14 -30.32 -9.87 22.26
N PHE A 15 -29.57 -8.92 21.76
CA PHE A 15 -28.88 -9.08 20.51
C PHE A 15 -27.77 -10.12 20.72
N SER A 16 -28.01 -11.33 20.24
CA SER A 16 -26.96 -12.34 20.12
C SER A 16 -25.96 -11.89 19.07
N LEU A 17 -24.80 -11.41 19.50
CA LEU A 17 -23.63 -11.28 18.64
C LEU A 17 -23.29 -12.67 18.10
N PRO A 18 -22.99 -12.80 16.79
CA PRO A 18 -22.52 -14.07 16.26
C PRO A 18 -21.21 -14.43 16.97
N THR A 19 -21.25 -15.48 17.77
CA THR A 19 -20.03 -16.12 18.29
C THR A 19 -19.30 -16.72 17.09
N PHE A 20 -18.18 -16.13 16.71
CA PHE A 20 -17.23 -16.79 15.84
C PHE A 20 -16.73 -18.04 16.57
N ALA A 21 -17.29 -19.19 16.22
CA ALA A 21 -16.77 -20.48 16.64
C ALA A 21 -15.38 -20.63 15.98
N GLY A 22 -14.34 -20.44 16.76
CA GLY A 22 -12.96 -20.75 16.38
C GLY A 22 -12.85 -22.25 16.11
N GLY A 23 -13.04 -22.65 14.86
CA GLY A 23 -12.73 -23.98 14.38
C GLY A 23 -11.22 -24.20 14.47
N LYS A 24 -10.82 -25.17 15.28
CA LYS A 24 -9.44 -25.66 15.31
C LYS A 24 -9.09 -26.16 13.90
N GLY A 25 -8.10 -25.52 13.24
CA GLY A 25 -7.31 -26.17 12.20
C GLY A 25 -7.44 -25.70 10.75
N SER A 26 -7.95 -24.50 10.44
CA SER A 26 -7.70 -23.96 9.11
C SER A 26 -6.54 -22.96 9.17
N HIS A 27 -5.42 -23.29 8.51
CA HIS A 27 -4.36 -22.31 8.30
C HIS A 27 -4.93 -21.18 7.41
N TRP A 28 -5.21 -20.04 7.98
CA TRP A 28 -5.58 -18.83 7.23
C TRP A 28 -4.32 -18.05 6.84
N PRO A 29 -4.28 -17.54 5.62
CA PRO A 29 -5.15 -17.88 4.47
C PRO A 29 -4.82 -19.28 3.93
N ALA A 30 -5.82 -19.95 3.36
CA ALA A 30 -5.65 -21.31 2.80
C ALA A 30 -4.76 -21.36 1.55
N GLY A 31 -4.40 -20.20 0.99
CA GLY A 31 -3.56 -20.04 -0.19
C GLY A 31 -3.58 -18.60 -0.70
N TYR A 32 -3.13 -18.40 -1.91
CA TYR A 32 -2.92 -17.07 -2.50
C TYR A 32 -4.21 -16.52 -3.11
N VAL A 33 -4.36 -15.20 -2.99
CA VAL A 33 -5.31 -14.43 -3.82
C VAL A 33 -4.79 -14.42 -5.26
N ARG A 34 -5.69 -14.54 -6.22
CA ARG A 34 -5.36 -14.53 -7.66
C ARG A 34 -6.36 -13.67 -8.43
N VAL A 35 -5.95 -13.29 -9.62
CA VAL A 35 -6.82 -12.63 -10.59
C VAL A 35 -7.66 -13.66 -11.35
N ASP A 36 -8.95 -13.37 -11.55
CA ASP A 36 -9.88 -14.15 -12.34
C ASP A 36 -10.82 -13.20 -13.11
N GLY A 37 -10.44 -12.87 -14.33
CA GLY A 37 -11.08 -11.80 -15.09
C GLY A 37 -11.06 -10.49 -14.29
N PRO A 38 -12.17 -9.76 -14.19
CA PRO A 38 -12.22 -8.48 -13.49
C PRO A 38 -12.30 -8.62 -11.95
N ASN A 39 -12.01 -9.78 -11.39
CA ASN A 39 -12.15 -10.07 -9.98
C ASN A 39 -10.84 -10.54 -9.34
N LEU A 40 -10.68 -10.22 -8.07
CA LEU A 40 -9.79 -10.96 -7.19
C LEU A 40 -10.56 -12.13 -6.58
N VAL A 41 -9.92 -13.30 -6.51
CA VAL A 41 -10.49 -14.48 -5.88
C VAL A 41 -9.53 -15.08 -4.86
N GLN A 42 -10.09 -15.53 -3.75
CA GLN A 42 -9.38 -16.23 -2.69
C GLN A 42 -9.07 -17.67 -3.10
N ALA A 43 -8.23 -18.36 -2.32
CA ALA A 43 -7.87 -19.75 -2.57
C ALA A 43 -9.08 -20.71 -2.61
N ASN A 44 -10.15 -20.39 -1.88
CA ASN A 44 -11.41 -21.15 -1.87
C ASN A 44 -12.30 -20.85 -3.09
N GLY A 45 -11.89 -19.95 -3.99
CA GLY A 45 -12.66 -19.53 -5.16
C GLY A 45 -13.67 -18.42 -4.94
N GLU A 46 -13.83 -17.93 -3.69
CA GLU A 46 -14.71 -16.81 -3.41
C GLU A 46 -14.11 -15.47 -3.87
N LYS A 47 -14.96 -14.59 -4.36
CA LYS A 47 -14.54 -13.24 -4.72
C LYS A 47 -14.06 -12.48 -3.49
N LEU A 48 -12.94 -11.80 -3.62
CA LEU A 48 -12.41 -10.88 -2.62
C LEU A 48 -12.73 -9.44 -3.03
N LEU A 49 -13.58 -8.79 -2.25
CA LEU A 49 -13.74 -7.35 -2.30
C LEU A 49 -12.85 -6.74 -1.21
N ILE A 50 -11.83 -5.99 -1.62
CA ILE A 50 -10.91 -5.33 -0.70
C ILE A 50 -11.68 -4.26 0.11
N ARG A 51 -11.59 -4.38 1.44
CA ARG A 51 -12.07 -3.40 2.40
C ARG A 51 -11.01 -3.22 3.46
N GLY A 52 -10.46 -2.02 3.57
CA GLY A 52 -9.35 -1.80 4.46
C GLY A 52 -8.89 -0.36 4.54
N THR A 53 -7.70 -0.18 5.06
CA THR A 53 -7.07 1.12 5.21
C THR A 53 -5.57 1.04 4.94
N ASN A 54 -4.92 2.21 4.83
CA ASN A 54 -3.48 2.34 4.71
C ASN A 54 -2.84 2.58 6.08
N PHE A 55 -1.65 2.03 6.31
CA PHE A 55 -0.75 2.44 7.39
C PHE A 55 0.13 3.61 6.93
N GLY A 56 -0.53 4.68 6.46
CA GLY A 56 0.14 5.90 5.99
C GLY A 56 0.97 6.58 7.07
N ASN A 57 1.89 7.42 6.66
CA ASN A 57 2.77 8.23 7.51
C ASN A 57 3.68 7.43 8.46
N TRP A 58 3.74 6.12 8.36
CA TRP A 58 4.53 5.27 9.25
C TRP A 58 5.92 4.96 8.66
N LEU A 59 5.99 4.10 7.66
CA LEU A 59 7.25 3.73 6.99
C LEU A 59 7.55 4.59 5.75
N ASN A 60 6.73 5.60 5.52
CA ASN A 60 6.91 6.68 4.57
C ASN A 60 6.28 7.96 5.15
N PRO A 61 7.02 8.76 5.93
CA PRO A 61 6.51 9.99 6.53
C PRO A 61 6.19 11.05 5.48
N GLU A 62 5.02 11.69 5.62
CA GLU A 62 4.58 12.77 4.74
C GLU A 62 4.31 14.04 5.55
N GLY A 63 4.88 15.16 5.13
CA GLY A 63 4.86 16.39 5.90
C GLY A 63 3.47 16.92 6.21
N TYR A 64 2.53 16.83 5.28
CA TYR A 64 1.15 17.29 5.51
C TYR A 64 0.43 16.47 6.60
N MET A 65 0.77 15.18 6.75
CA MET A 65 0.22 14.34 7.81
C MET A 65 0.78 14.70 9.20
N PHE A 66 1.97 15.31 9.26
CA PHE A 66 2.50 15.95 10.47
C PHE A 66 1.97 17.37 10.68
N GLY A 67 1.19 17.90 9.76
CA GLY A 67 0.75 19.30 9.78
C GLY A 67 1.81 20.31 9.34
N PHE A 68 2.90 19.88 8.75
CA PHE A 68 3.94 20.75 8.22
C PHE A 68 3.48 21.42 6.91
N LYS A 69 3.83 22.70 6.73
CA LYS A 69 3.43 23.46 5.55
C LYS A 69 4.49 23.52 4.45
N LYS A 70 5.75 23.29 4.79
CA LYS A 70 6.89 23.47 3.88
C LYS A 70 7.84 22.28 3.82
N VAL A 71 7.86 21.49 4.89
CA VAL A 71 8.68 20.29 4.99
C VAL A 71 7.79 19.12 4.61
N ASN A 72 7.98 18.57 3.43
CA ASN A 72 7.00 17.67 2.82
C ASN A 72 7.48 16.23 2.73
N SER A 73 8.71 15.99 2.28
CA SER A 73 9.20 14.64 2.04
C SER A 73 9.92 14.04 3.24
N PRO A 74 10.03 12.71 3.32
CA PRO A 74 10.71 12.01 4.42
C PRO A 74 12.10 12.55 4.73
N ARG A 75 12.92 12.78 3.72
CA ARG A 75 14.28 13.30 3.87
C ARG A 75 14.30 14.70 4.50
N PHE A 76 13.45 15.61 4.03
CA PHE A 76 13.37 16.96 4.59
C PHE A 76 12.81 16.97 6.01
N ILE A 77 11.90 16.05 6.35
CA ILE A 77 11.42 15.89 7.74
C ILE A 77 12.56 15.46 8.64
N ASN A 78 13.36 14.48 8.23
CA ASN A 78 14.52 14.03 8.99
C ASN A 78 15.57 15.15 9.15
N GLU A 79 15.88 15.86 8.06
CA GLU A 79 16.81 16.99 8.10
C GLU A 79 16.35 18.08 9.06
N MET A 80 15.07 18.45 9.01
CA MET A 80 14.48 19.42 9.95
C MET A 80 14.60 18.94 11.40
N LEU A 81 14.30 17.69 11.69
CA LEU A 81 14.43 17.14 13.04
C LEU A 81 15.88 17.18 13.51
N CYS A 82 16.84 16.79 12.67
CA CYS A 82 18.27 16.87 12.99
C CYS A 82 18.72 18.31 13.29
N GLN A 83 18.19 19.30 12.58
CA GLN A 83 18.47 20.70 12.84
C GLN A 83 17.85 21.21 14.15
N LEU A 84 16.68 20.70 14.53
CA LEU A 84 15.98 21.13 15.74
C LEU A 84 16.53 20.52 17.03
N VAL A 85 16.81 19.22 17.01
CA VAL A 85 17.15 18.47 18.24
C VAL A 85 18.53 17.78 18.18
N GLY A 86 19.19 17.80 17.06
CA GLY A 86 20.45 17.08 16.80
C GLY A 86 20.21 15.67 16.21
N PRO A 87 21.22 15.11 15.54
CA PRO A 87 21.08 13.84 14.81
C PRO A 87 20.79 12.65 15.74
N ASP A 88 21.40 12.60 16.93
CA ASP A 88 21.21 11.49 17.86
C ASP A 88 19.78 11.44 18.42
N GLU A 89 19.23 12.58 18.80
CA GLU A 89 17.86 12.70 19.28
C GLU A 89 16.84 12.48 18.14
N ALA A 90 17.14 12.92 16.93
CA ALA A 90 16.33 12.64 15.76
C ALA A 90 16.30 11.12 15.47
N ALA A 91 17.43 10.44 15.57
CA ALA A 91 17.51 8.99 15.42
C ALA A 91 16.71 8.25 16.50
N ALA A 92 16.81 8.70 17.77
CA ALA A 92 16.02 8.14 18.87
C ALA A 92 14.51 8.35 18.65
N PHE A 93 14.10 9.54 18.20
CA PHE A 93 12.70 9.81 17.82
C PHE A 93 12.20 8.85 16.74
N TRP A 94 12.95 8.66 15.67
CA TRP A 94 12.55 7.78 14.58
C TRP A 94 12.47 6.31 14.98
N ALA A 95 13.36 5.86 15.86
CA ALA A 95 13.30 4.50 16.41
C ALA A 95 11.99 4.29 17.19
N GLU A 96 11.67 5.21 18.10
CA GLU A 96 10.44 5.17 18.90
C GLU A 96 9.19 5.34 18.03
N TYR A 97 9.23 6.22 17.02
CA TYR A 97 8.14 6.43 16.07
C TYR A 97 7.82 5.14 15.31
N LYS A 98 8.83 4.48 14.73
CA LYS A 98 8.64 3.19 14.03
C LYS A 98 8.08 2.10 14.93
N ASP A 99 8.40 2.12 16.23
CA ASP A 99 7.93 1.12 17.18
C ASP A 99 6.51 1.36 17.70
N LYS A 100 6.07 2.63 17.74
CA LYS A 100 4.84 3.02 18.44
C LYS A 100 3.73 3.59 17.55
N TYR A 101 4.05 4.05 16.33
CA TYR A 101 3.06 4.73 15.50
C TYR A 101 2.00 3.78 14.95
N ILE A 102 2.41 2.60 14.47
CA ILE A 102 1.50 1.49 14.15
C ILE A 102 1.90 0.29 15.01
N THR A 103 0.92 -0.26 15.70
CA THR A 103 1.09 -1.35 16.65
C THR A 103 0.18 -2.54 16.33
N ARG A 104 0.41 -3.66 17.00
CA ARG A 104 -0.45 -4.83 16.92
C ARG A 104 -1.91 -4.50 17.29
N GLU A 105 -2.13 -3.62 18.26
CA GLU A 105 -3.48 -3.25 18.69
C GLU A 105 -4.22 -2.41 17.64
N ASP A 106 -3.51 -1.61 16.82
CA ASP A 106 -4.10 -0.90 15.69
C ASP A 106 -4.59 -1.88 14.63
N VAL A 107 -3.79 -2.90 14.30
CA VAL A 107 -4.16 -3.97 13.35
C VAL A 107 -5.38 -4.74 13.85
N LYS A 108 -5.41 -5.08 15.15
CA LYS A 108 -6.57 -5.69 15.79
C LYS A 108 -7.82 -4.82 15.73
N PHE A 109 -7.66 -3.52 15.98
CA PHE A 109 -8.77 -2.57 15.88
C PHE A 109 -9.34 -2.51 14.46
N ILE A 110 -8.48 -2.40 13.45
CA ILE A 110 -8.88 -2.39 12.03
C ILE A 110 -9.65 -3.66 11.67
N ALA A 111 -9.16 -4.83 12.09
CA ALA A 111 -9.86 -6.09 11.89
C ALA A 111 -11.24 -6.10 12.56
N SER A 112 -11.35 -5.54 13.78
CA SER A 112 -12.63 -5.43 14.51
C SER A 112 -13.65 -4.53 13.82
N CYS A 113 -13.20 -3.60 12.98
CA CYS A 113 -14.05 -2.75 12.13
C CYS A 113 -14.60 -3.47 10.88
N GLY A 114 -14.26 -4.75 10.68
CA GLY A 114 -14.71 -5.53 9.52
C GLY A 114 -13.85 -5.35 8.26
N ALA A 115 -12.65 -4.79 8.39
CA ALA A 115 -11.66 -4.81 7.34
C ALA A 115 -11.19 -6.23 7.05
N ASN A 116 -10.73 -6.46 5.82
CA ASN A 116 -10.12 -7.72 5.38
C ASN A 116 -8.73 -7.54 4.80
N THR A 117 -8.29 -6.29 4.63
CA THR A 117 -7.01 -5.96 4.00
C THR A 117 -6.44 -4.69 4.64
N VAL A 118 -5.12 -4.64 4.75
CA VAL A 118 -4.36 -3.41 5.02
C VAL A 118 -3.34 -3.19 3.91
N ARG A 119 -3.06 -1.94 3.59
CA ARG A 119 -1.99 -1.53 2.68
C ARG A 119 -0.86 -0.93 3.50
N LEU A 120 0.37 -1.34 3.24
CA LEU A 120 1.56 -0.87 3.93
C LEU A 120 2.42 -0.03 2.97
N PRO A 121 2.28 1.30 3.00
CA PRO A 121 3.20 2.21 2.35
C PRO A 121 4.58 2.15 3.01
N PHE A 122 5.64 2.01 2.20
CA PHE A 122 7.00 2.03 2.69
C PHE A 122 7.95 2.75 1.73
N HIS A 123 9.01 3.33 2.28
CA HIS A 123 10.07 3.97 1.54
C HIS A 123 11.12 2.95 1.10
N TYR A 124 11.63 3.08 -0.14
CA TYR A 124 12.64 2.16 -0.70
C TYR A 124 13.94 2.11 0.13
N ALA A 125 14.33 3.23 0.74
CA ALA A 125 15.57 3.33 1.52
C ALA A 125 15.63 2.36 2.71
N LEU A 126 14.48 1.88 3.21
CA LEU A 126 14.42 0.81 4.21
C LEU A 126 15.03 -0.53 3.75
N PHE A 127 15.35 -0.65 2.47
CA PHE A 127 15.97 -1.84 1.86
C PHE A 127 17.35 -1.57 1.27
N THR A 128 17.93 -0.41 1.56
CA THR A 128 19.26 0.03 1.07
C THR A 128 20.16 0.38 2.25
N ASP A 129 21.37 0.84 1.94
CA ASP A 129 22.32 1.36 2.94
C ASP A 129 22.21 2.90 3.07
N GLU A 130 21.18 3.51 2.48
CA GLU A 130 20.92 4.93 2.59
C GLU A 130 20.38 5.29 3.98
N ASP A 131 20.81 6.47 4.47
CA ASP A 131 20.25 7.00 5.72
C ASP A 131 18.78 7.39 5.52
N PHE A 132 17.92 6.84 6.36
CA PHE A 132 16.50 7.11 6.32
C PHE A 132 15.90 7.03 7.72
N MET A 133 15.05 8.00 8.06
CA MET A 133 14.45 8.09 9.40
C MET A 133 15.50 7.95 10.52
N GLY A 134 16.57 8.72 10.40
CA GLY A 134 17.60 8.92 11.42
C GLY A 134 18.74 7.93 11.46
N LEU A 135 18.67 6.80 10.79
CA LEU A 135 19.73 5.79 10.83
C LEU A 135 19.97 5.19 9.46
N THR A 136 21.22 4.77 9.24
CA THR A 136 21.57 3.88 8.14
C THR A 136 20.70 2.63 8.21
N ALA A 137 19.94 2.40 7.16
CA ALA A 137 18.97 1.32 7.14
C ALA A 137 19.68 -0.04 7.08
N ASN A 138 19.77 -0.67 8.20
CA ASN A 138 20.25 -2.06 8.32
C ASN A 138 19.16 -3.06 7.88
N GLN A 139 18.47 -2.76 6.75
CA GLN A 139 17.38 -3.57 6.23
C GLN A 139 16.19 -3.69 7.21
N ASP A 140 15.94 -2.63 7.95
CA ASP A 140 14.81 -2.50 8.89
C ASP A 140 13.46 -2.80 8.21
N GLY A 141 13.34 -2.53 6.92
CA GLY A 141 12.15 -2.82 6.14
C GLY A 141 11.68 -4.27 6.21
N PHE A 142 12.60 -5.24 6.15
CA PHE A 142 12.22 -6.65 6.28
C PHE A 142 11.70 -6.98 7.67
N ALA A 143 12.32 -6.48 8.72
CA ALA A 143 11.86 -6.70 10.09
C ALA A 143 10.46 -6.11 10.30
N ARG A 144 10.19 -4.92 9.74
CA ARG A 144 8.88 -4.27 9.83
C ARG A 144 7.82 -5.00 9.04
N ILE A 145 8.11 -5.45 7.82
CA ILE A 145 7.16 -6.26 7.04
C ILE A 145 6.87 -7.58 7.74
N ASP A 146 7.88 -8.28 8.24
CA ASP A 146 7.69 -9.54 8.97
C ASP A 146 6.73 -9.36 10.16
N GLN A 147 6.92 -8.29 10.93
CA GLN A 147 6.06 -7.93 12.06
C GLN A 147 4.61 -7.70 11.62
N VAL A 148 4.39 -6.95 10.55
CA VAL A 148 3.04 -6.68 10.02
C VAL A 148 2.40 -7.95 9.46
N VAL A 149 3.16 -8.80 8.79
CA VAL A 149 2.70 -10.11 8.30
C VAL A 149 2.20 -10.98 9.46
N GLU A 150 2.92 -11.03 10.58
CA GLU A 150 2.50 -11.77 11.76
C GLU A 150 1.18 -11.23 12.34
N TRP A 151 1.06 -9.91 12.48
CA TRP A 151 -0.17 -9.27 12.95
C TRP A 151 -1.34 -9.51 12.01
N CYS A 152 -1.12 -9.37 10.69
CA CYS A 152 -2.16 -9.63 9.70
C CYS A 152 -2.61 -11.10 9.71
N ARG A 153 -1.69 -12.04 9.89
CA ARG A 153 -2.01 -13.47 10.03
C ARG A 153 -2.87 -13.73 11.27
N GLU A 154 -2.50 -13.12 12.40
CA GLU A 154 -3.22 -13.28 13.66
C GLU A 154 -4.66 -12.76 13.57
N PHE A 155 -4.86 -11.62 12.89
CA PHE A 155 -6.17 -10.97 12.82
C PHE A 155 -6.91 -11.22 11.49
N HIS A 156 -6.41 -12.13 10.66
CA HIS A 156 -7.02 -12.54 9.39
C HIS A 156 -7.22 -11.39 8.39
N LEU A 157 -6.18 -10.56 8.22
CA LEU A 157 -6.13 -9.50 7.23
C LEU A 157 -5.14 -9.85 6.13
N TYR A 158 -5.48 -9.59 4.87
CA TYR A 158 -4.51 -9.57 3.78
C TYR A 158 -3.65 -8.30 3.86
N LEU A 159 -2.43 -8.40 3.33
CA LEU A 159 -1.47 -7.31 3.29
C LEU A 159 -1.11 -6.96 1.84
N ILE A 160 -1.21 -5.69 1.46
CA ILE A 160 -0.65 -5.14 0.22
C ILE A 160 0.62 -4.39 0.59
N LEU A 161 1.74 -4.76 -0.04
CA LEU A 161 3.01 -4.05 0.09
C LEU A 161 3.08 -2.98 -1.00
N ASP A 162 3.22 -1.72 -0.61
CA ASP A 162 3.26 -0.58 -1.50
C ASP A 162 4.60 0.15 -1.37
N MET A 163 5.41 0.13 -2.44
CA MET A 163 6.58 1.02 -2.49
C MET A 163 6.11 2.44 -2.76
N HIS A 164 5.85 3.15 -1.68
CA HIS A 164 5.24 4.48 -1.70
C HIS A 164 6.20 5.57 -2.16
N ASP A 165 7.47 5.37 -1.88
CA ASP A 165 8.57 6.20 -2.34
C ASP A 165 9.62 5.30 -3.00
N CYS A 166 9.90 5.56 -4.26
CA CYS A 166 10.76 4.75 -5.11
C CYS A 166 12.15 5.42 -5.34
N PRO A 167 13.19 4.66 -5.68
CA PRO A 167 14.49 5.21 -6.00
C PRO A 167 14.42 6.32 -7.06
N GLY A 168 14.84 7.54 -6.70
CA GLY A 168 14.79 8.71 -7.57
C GLY A 168 13.43 9.41 -7.65
N GLY A 169 12.41 8.87 -6.95
CA GLY A 169 11.03 9.39 -6.95
C GLY A 169 10.27 9.06 -8.23
N GLN A 170 9.00 8.73 -8.09
CA GLN A 170 8.11 8.37 -9.18
C GLN A 170 7.07 9.44 -9.50
N THR A 171 6.73 10.28 -8.53
CA THR A 171 5.69 11.31 -8.64
C THR A 171 6.28 12.67 -9.05
N GLY A 172 7.42 13.03 -8.47
CA GLY A 172 8.04 14.35 -8.60
C GLY A 172 7.39 15.41 -7.72
N ASP A 173 6.64 14.99 -6.70
CA ASP A 173 5.91 15.85 -5.75
C ASP A 173 6.34 15.57 -4.30
N ASN A 174 5.66 16.18 -3.34
CA ASN A 174 5.93 16.08 -1.91
C ASN A 174 5.65 14.70 -1.30
N ILE A 175 5.05 13.81 -2.02
CA ILE A 175 4.74 12.45 -1.57
C ILE A 175 5.89 11.45 -1.85
N ASP A 176 6.95 11.93 -2.44
CA ASP A 176 8.18 11.16 -2.65
C ASP A 176 9.43 12.02 -2.38
N ASP A 177 10.59 11.38 -2.20
CA ASP A 177 11.86 12.03 -1.96
C ASP A 177 12.58 12.48 -3.26
N SER A 178 11.83 12.64 -4.35
CA SER A 178 12.34 13.22 -5.59
C SER A 178 12.85 14.64 -5.35
N TYR A 179 13.74 15.07 -6.21
CA TYR A 179 14.20 16.47 -6.25
C TYR A 179 13.32 17.32 -7.17
N GLY A 180 11.99 17.16 -7.08
CA GLY A 180 11.02 17.89 -7.89
C GLY A 180 10.85 17.37 -9.31
N TYR A 181 11.27 16.12 -9.58
CA TYR A 181 11.09 15.46 -10.87
C TYR A 181 11.06 13.92 -10.70
N PRO A 182 10.22 13.17 -11.43
CA PRO A 182 10.11 11.72 -11.28
C PRO A 182 11.28 10.98 -11.96
N TRP A 183 12.48 11.08 -11.38
CA TRP A 183 13.73 10.56 -11.94
C TRP A 183 13.71 9.03 -12.12
N LEU A 184 12.94 8.30 -11.38
CA LEU A 184 12.77 6.86 -11.58
C LEU A 184 12.45 6.52 -13.03
N LEU A 185 11.61 7.33 -13.68
CA LEU A 185 11.15 7.05 -15.04
C LEU A 185 12.20 7.35 -16.12
N THR A 186 13.29 8.06 -15.77
CA THR A 186 14.33 8.47 -16.74
C THR A 186 15.74 8.02 -16.36
N SER A 187 15.93 7.51 -15.12
CA SER A 187 17.23 7.05 -14.62
C SER A 187 17.34 5.53 -14.65
N GLU A 188 18.21 4.99 -15.49
CA GLU A 188 18.47 3.55 -15.55
C GLU A 188 18.97 2.99 -14.19
N ALA A 189 19.79 3.75 -13.46
CA ALA A 189 20.29 3.34 -12.14
C ALA A 189 19.13 3.20 -11.14
N SER A 190 18.22 4.17 -11.09
CA SER A 190 17.04 4.14 -10.23
C SER A 190 16.10 2.98 -10.60
N GLN A 191 15.87 2.76 -11.91
CA GLN A 191 15.06 1.65 -12.40
C GLN A 191 15.64 0.29 -12.02
N GLN A 192 16.97 0.14 -12.12
CA GLN A 192 17.64 -1.10 -11.75
C GLN A 192 17.54 -1.34 -10.24
N GLN A 193 17.74 -0.31 -9.42
CA GLN A 193 17.59 -0.38 -7.97
C GLN A 193 16.15 -0.76 -7.58
N PHE A 194 15.16 -0.12 -8.18
CA PHE A 194 13.74 -0.42 -8.02
C PHE A 194 13.41 -1.90 -8.29
N CYS A 195 13.84 -2.42 -9.45
CA CYS A 195 13.64 -3.82 -9.80
C CYS A 195 14.34 -4.79 -8.84
N ASN A 196 15.56 -4.46 -8.41
CA ASN A 196 16.32 -5.28 -7.47
C ASN A 196 15.67 -5.35 -6.09
N ILE A 197 15.14 -4.23 -5.58
CA ILE A 197 14.44 -4.20 -4.30
C ILE A 197 13.18 -5.06 -4.39
N TRP A 198 12.35 -4.89 -5.42
CA TRP A 198 11.16 -5.73 -5.61
C TRP A 198 11.49 -7.21 -5.74
N GLN A 199 12.54 -7.58 -6.47
CA GLN A 199 12.96 -8.97 -6.57
C GLN A 199 13.37 -9.56 -5.21
N ARG A 200 14.08 -8.77 -4.37
CA ARG A 200 14.49 -9.18 -3.01
C ARG A 200 13.26 -9.36 -2.11
N ILE A 201 12.31 -8.43 -2.14
CA ILE A 201 11.05 -8.51 -1.40
C ILE A 201 10.27 -9.75 -1.84
N ALA A 202 10.04 -9.91 -3.12
CA ALA A 202 9.32 -11.05 -3.69
C ALA A 202 10.01 -12.40 -3.36
N LYS A 203 11.33 -12.47 -3.44
CA LYS A 203 12.11 -13.67 -3.06
C LYS A 203 11.88 -14.07 -1.60
N ARG A 204 11.84 -13.09 -0.68
CA ARG A 204 11.59 -13.33 0.75
C ARG A 204 10.18 -13.84 0.98
N TYR A 205 9.20 -13.19 0.37
CA TYR A 205 7.79 -13.41 0.69
C TYR A 205 7.03 -14.32 -0.28
N LYS A 206 7.70 -14.93 -1.26
CA LYS A 206 7.06 -15.81 -2.26
C LYS A 206 6.21 -16.96 -1.71
N ASN A 207 6.40 -17.31 -0.43
CA ASN A 207 5.65 -18.37 0.24
C ASN A 207 4.72 -17.83 1.34
N GLU A 208 4.44 -16.53 1.34
CA GLU A 208 3.66 -15.86 2.37
C GLU A 208 2.26 -15.45 1.86
N PRO A 209 1.25 -16.30 1.96
CA PRO A 209 -0.07 -16.04 1.39
C PRO A 209 -0.88 -14.97 2.14
N VAL A 210 -0.41 -14.46 3.28
CA VAL A 210 -0.97 -13.28 3.95
C VAL A 210 -0.80 -12.04 3.07
N ILE A 211 0.32 -11.97 2.34
CA ILE A 211 0.52 -10.90 1.36
C ILE A 211 -0.39 -11.16 0.17
N LEU A 212 -1.30 -10.23 -0.09
CA LEU A 212 -2.17 -10.26 -1.27
C LEU A 212 -1.35 -9.99 -2.53
N GLY A 213 -0.52 -8.95 -2.47
CA GLY A 213 0.25 -8.55 -3.64
C GLY A 213 1.23 -7.40 -3.39
N TYR A 214 1.92 -7.05 -4.47
CA TYR A 214 2.96 -6.03 -4.54
C TYR A 214 2.47 -4.87 -5.39
N GLU A 215 2.19 -3.74 -4.78
CA GLU A 215 1.91 -2.47 -5.46
C GLU A 215 3.24 -1.80 -5.79
N LEU A 216 3.56 -1.80 -7.09
CA LEU A 216 4.92 -1.49 -7.53
C LEU A 216 5.35 -0.09 -7.18
N MET A 217 4.48 0.90 -7.33
CA MET A 217 4.74 2.28 -6.95
C MET A 217 3.43 3.04 -6.70
N ASN A 218 3.47 3.96 -5.75
CA ASN A 218 2.38 4.89 -5.46
C ASN A 218 2.38 6.06 -6.42
N GLU A 219 1.23 6.44 -6.96
CA GLU A 219 0.92 7.71 -7.60
C GLU A 219 1.98 8.25 -8.58
N PRO A 220 2.36 7.51 -9.64
CA PRO A 220 3.38 7.99 -10.56
C PRO A 220 2.92 9.23 -11.34
N ILE A 221 3.87 10.13 -11.58
CA ILE A 221 3.79 11.33 -12.43
C ILE A 221 2.73 12.33 -11.95
N ALA A 222 3.17 13.41 -11.34
CA ALA A 222 2.29 14.55 -11.05
C ALA A 222 1.80 15.24 -12.32
N HIS A 223 0.65 15.89 -12.25
CA HIS A 223 -0.01 16.50 -13.42
C HIS A 223 0.75 17.65 -14.07
N TYR A 224 1.63 18.31 -13.34
CA TYR A 224 2.29 19.55 -13.78
C TYR A 224 3.56 19.35 -14.62
N PHE A 225 3.92 18.12 -14.99
CA PHE A 225 5.02 17.82 -15.91
C PHE A 225 4.55 17.82 -17.38
N GLU A 226 3.78 18.81 -17.80
CA GLU A 226 3.13 18.86 -19.10
C GLU A 226 4.11 18.70 -20.27
N ALA A 227 5.29 19.36 -20.20
CA ALA A 227 6.30 19.31 -21.26
C ALA A 227 6.90 17.89 -21.43
N ASP A 228 7.00 17.11 -20.36
CA ASP A 228 7.61 15.80 -20.35
C ASP A 228 6.57 14.65 -20.24
N MET A 229 5.29 14.97 -20.17
CA MET A 229 4.23 14.00 -19.91
C MET A 229 4.25 12.82 -20.89
N ALA A 230 4.49 13.08 -22.16
CA ALA A 230 4.55 12.02 -23.18
C ALA A 230 5.74 11.09 -22.97
N LEU A 231 6.91 11.61 -22.58
CA LEU A 231 8.11 10.85 -22.25
C LEU A 231 7.87 10.01 -20.99
N LEU A 232 7.39 10.65 -19.93
CA LEU A 232 7.19 10.00 -18.63
C LEU A 232 6.14 8.87 -18.72
N LYS A 233 5.00 9.13 -19.35
CA LYS A 233 3.99 8.11 -19.61
C LYS A 233 4.53 6.97 -20.49
N GLY A 234 5.32 7.31 -21.51
CA GLY A 234 5.92 6.31 -22.40
C GLY A 234 6.92 5.36 -21.70
N ASN A 235 7.52 5.81 -20.59
CA ASN A 235 8.46 5.01 -19.81
C ASN A 235 7.78 4.21 -18.68
N LEU A 236 6.55 4.54 -18.30
CA LEU A 236 5.87 3.91 -17.17
C LEU A 236 5.56 2.43 -17.41
N GLU A 237 4.88 2.09 -18.50
CA GLU A 237 4.53 0.70 -18.82
C GLU A 237 5.77 -0.21 -18.99
N PRO A 238 6.83 0.20 -19.74
CA PRO A 238 8.06 -0.57 -19.83
C PRO A 238 8.70 -0.87 -18.47
N LEU A 239 8.74 0.11 -17.57
CA LEU A 239 9.28 -0.08 -16.21
C LEU A 239 8.42 -1.04 -15.38
N MET A 240 7.10 -0.91 -15.43
CA MET A 240 6.18 -1.83 -14.74
C MET A 240 6.37 -3.27 -15.22
N LYS A 241 6.50 -3.48 -16.54
CA LYS A 241 6.80 -4.79 -17.12
C LYS A 241 8.16 -5.34 -16.66
N ARG A 242 9.19 -4.51 -16.65
CA ARG A 242 10.54 -4.87 -16.19
C ARG A 242 10.52 -5.31 -14.71
N ALA A 243 9.86 -4.54 -13.84
CA ALA A 243 9.75 -4.87 -12.42
C ALA A 243 8.92 -6.16 -12.20
N THR A 244 7.80 -6.29 -12.91
CA THR A 244 6.99 -7.51 -12.87
C THR A 244 7.81 -8.73 -13.30
N ALA A 245 8.58 -8.63 -14.39
CA ALA A 245 9.46 -9.70 -14.86
C ALA A 245 10.52 -10.08 -13.82
N ALA A 246 11.11 -9.09 -13.11
CA ALA A 246 12.06 -9.34 -12.03
C ALA A 246 11.40 -10.09 -10.85
N ILE A 247 10.19 -9.71 -10.47
CA ILE A 247 9.40 -10.43 -9.46
C ILE A 247 9.12 -11.86 -9.91
N ARG A 248 8.67 -12.06 -11.15
CA ARG A 248 8.29 -13.37 -11.69
C ARG A 248 9.43 -14.37 -11.82
N GLN A 249 10.69 -13.92 -11.80
CA GLN A 249 11.85 -14.80 -11.67
C GLN A 249 11.86 -15.59 -10.36
N VAL A 250 11.27 -15.04 -9.29
CA VAL A 250 11.33 -15.62 -7.94
C VAL A 250 9.96 -15.93 -7.36
N ASP A 251 8.90 -15.23 -7.79
CA ASP A 251 7.54 -15.34 -7.28
C ASP A 251 6.52 -15.31 -8.42
N LYS A 252 5.77 -16.41 -8.57
CA LYS A 252 4.73 -16.56 -9.59
C LYS A 252 3.32 -16.54 -9.02
N LYS A 253 3.16 -16.22 -7.72
CA LYS A 253 1.91 -16.43 -7.00
C LYS A 253 1.19 -15.14 -6.62
N HIS A 254 1.95 -14.13 -6.17
CA HIS A 254 1.35 -12.89 -5.70
C HIS A 254 0.83 -12.01 -6.84
N VAL A 255 -0.24 -11.28 -6.57
CA VAL A 255 -0.77 -10.28 -7.49
C VAL A 255 0.22 -9.11 -7.57
N VAL A 256 0.44 -8.58 -8.77
CA VAL A 256 1.17 -7.33 -8.97
C VAL A 256 0.17 -6.22 -9.24
N LEU A 257 0.27 -5.12 -8.48
CA LEU A 257 -0.63 -3.99 -8.57
C LEU A 257 0.06 -2.84 -9.28
N LEU A 258 -0.61 -2.26 -10.28
CA LEU A 258 -0.09 -1.27 -11.19
C LEU A 258 -0.86 0.04 -11.08
N GLY A 259 -0.18 1.12 -10.77
CA GLY A 259 -0.72 2.47 -10.74
C GLY A 259 -0.64 3.16 -12.10
N GLY A 260 -1.66 3.95 -12.44
CA GLY A 260 -1.65 4.79 -13.64
C GLY A 260 -0.92 6.12 -13.43
N ALA A 261 -0.67 6.86 -14.52
CA ALA A 261 -0.11 8.20 -14.46
C ALA A 261 -1.06 9.20 -13.77
N VAL A 262 -0.56 10.39 -13.48
CA VAL A 262 -1.30 11.51 -12.85
C VAL A 262 -1.98 11.04 -11.56
N TRP A 263 -1.13 10.64 -10.60
CA TRP A 263 -1.57 10.15 -9.28
C TRP A 263 -2.60 9.01 -9.34
N ASN A 264 -2.29 7.96 -10.14
CA ASN A 264 -3.17 6.80 -10.35
C ASN A 264 -4.56 7.12 -10.91
N SER A 265 -4.67 8.22 -11.68
CA SER A 265 -5.96 8.60 -12.29
C SER A 265 -6.04 8.39 -13.81
N HIS A 266 -4.90 8.25 -14.50
CA HIS A 266 -4.84 8.11 -15.95
C HIS A 266 -4.18 6.78 -16.36
N PHE A 267 -4.90 5.97 -17.13
CA PHE A 267 -4.49 4.62 -17.56
C PHE A 267 -4.20 4.52 -19.06
N ASP A 268 -4.22 5.63 -19.78
CA ASP A 268 -3.85 5.73 -21.22
C ASP A 268 -2.36 5.48 -21.50
N CYS A 269 -1.55 5.41 -20.44
CA CYS A 269 -0.15 5.00 -20.48
C CYS A 269 0.04 3.48 -20.67
N PHE A 270 -1.01 2.68 -20.54
CA PHE A 270 -0.94 1.23 -20.73
C PHE A 270 -1.53 0.83 -22.10
N SER A 271 -0.75 0.04 -22.85
CA SER A 271 -1.12 -0.46 -24.18
C SER A 271 -1.22 -1.98 -24.24
N ASP A 272 -0.52 -2.69 -23.32
CA ASP A 272 -0.52 -4.14 -23.23
C ASP A 272 -0.75 -4.56 -21.77
N TRP A 273 -1.92 -5.10 -21.52
CA TRP A 273 -2.33 -5.63 -20.20
C TRP A 273 -2.36 -7.16 -20.16
N THR A 274 -1.74 -7.81 -21.15
CA THR A 274 -1.69 -9.28 -21.26
C THR A 274 -0.32 -9.85 -20.91
N PHE A 275 0.64 -9.01 -20.52
CA PHE A 275 2.02 -9.40 -20.25
C PHE A 275 2.19 -10.27 -19.01
N ASP A 276 1.22 -10.26 -18.11
CA ASP A 276 1.17 -11.14 -16.93
C ASP A 276 -0.29 -11.44 -16.59
N SER A 277 -0.59 -12.67 -16.19
CA SER A 277 -1.96 -13.12 -15.92
C SER A 277 -2.44 -12.84 -14.50
N ASN A 278 -1.57 -12.34 -13.64
CA ASN A 278 -1.89 -12.09 -12.21
C ASN A 278 -1.55 -10.65 -11.81
N ILE A 279 -2.05 -9.69 -12.60
CA ILE A 279 -1.94 -8.26 -12.36
C ILE A 279 -3.33 -7.66 -12.11
N MET A 280 -3.35 -6.57 -11.33
CA MET A 280 -4.51 -5.68 -11.20
C MET A 280 -4.05 -4.23 -11.31
N TYR A 281 -4.99 -3.33 -11.56
CA TYR A 281 -4.71 -1.90 -11.54
C TYR A 281 -5.21 -1.27 -10.24
N THR A 282 -4.59 -0.16 -9.84
CA THR A 282 -5.03 0.64 -8.70
C THR A 282 -5.39 2.05 -9.16
N CYS A 283 -6.48 2.59 -8.68
CA CYS A 283 -6.89 3.96 -8.95
C CYS A 283 -7.04 4.73 -7.64
N HIS A 284 -6.66 6.02 -7.69
CA HIS A 284 -6.84 6.92 -6.57
C HIS A 284 -7.87 8.00 -6.93
N ARG A 285 -8.82 8.20 -6.03
CA ARG A 285 -9.87 9.21 -6.22
C ARG A 285 -10.14 9.92 -4.91
N TYR A 286 -9.87 11.22 -4.89
CA TYR A 286 -10.14 12.09 -3.75
C TYR A 286 -11.18 13.15 -4.12
N GLY A 287 -12.08 13.42 -3.17
CA GLY A 287 -13.09 14.48 -3.33
C GLY A 287 -14.14 14.21 -4.40
N GLY A 288 -14.99 15.18 -4.62
CA GLY A 288 -16.10 15.12 -5.57
C GLY A 288 -17.32 14.35 -5.07
N GLU A 289 -18.40 14.41 -5.83
CA GLU A 289 -19.63 13.70 -5.51
C GLU A 289 -19.46 12.18 -5.69
N PRO A 290 -19.97 11.35 -4.78
CA PRO A 290 -19.87 9.90 -4.85
C PRO A 290 -20.88 9.31 -5.86
N THR A 291 -20.73 9.66 -7.12
CA THR A 291 -21.61 9.21 -8.21
C THR A 291 -20.93 8.14 -9.06
N PRO A 292 -21.69 7.24 -9.71
CA PRO A 292 -21.11 6.28 -10.65
C PRO A 292 -20.31 6.95 -11.79
N ASP A 293 -20.71 8.15 -12.22
CA ASP A 293 -20.00 8.88 -13.28
C ASP A 293 -18.62 9.37 -12.85
N ALA A 294 -18.42 9.64 -11.55
CA ALA A 294 -17.13 10.04 -11.01
C ALA A 294 -16.04 8.95 -11.14
N ILE A 295 -16.44 7.69 -11.31
CA ILE A 295 -15.52 6.54 -11.47
C ILE A 295 -15.72 5.85 -12.83
N ARG A 296 -16.47 6.44 -13.76
CA ARG A 296 -16.81 5.84 -15.04
C ARG A 296 -15.57 5.41 -15.84
N SER A 297 -14.57 6.28 -15.94
CA SER A 297 -13.33 5.98 -16.67
C SER A 297 -12.58 4.78 -16.12
N TYR A 298 -12.61 4.55 -14.82
CA TYR A 298 -12.00 3.38 -14.17
C TYR A 298 -12.79 2.11 -14.47
N ILE A 299 -14.12 2.19 -14.43
CA ILE A 299 -15.00 1.08 -14.79
C ILE A 299 -14.78 0.69 -16.26
N ASP A 300 -14.75 1.68 -17.16
CA ASP A 300 -14.56 1.46 -18.60
C ASP A 300 -13.17 0.82 -18.88
N PHE A 301 -12.14 1.27 -18.17
CA PHE A 301 -10.80 0.67 -18.27
C PHE A 301 -10.78 -0.77 -17.75
N ARG A 302 -11.35 -1.03 -16.58
CA ARG A 302 -11.50 -2.39 -16.03
C ARG A 302 -12.24 -3.32 -17.01
N ASP A 303 -13.35 -2.87 -17.57
CA ASP A 303 -14.16 -3.65 -18.48
C ASP A 303 -13.45 -3.91 -19.82
N LYS A 304 -12.69 -2.92 -20.32
CA LYS A 304 -11.85 -3.04 -21.51
C LYS A 304 -10.73 -4.05 -21.33
N THR A 305 -10.07 -4.04 -20.17
CA THR A 305 -8.91 -4.91 -19.89
C THR A 305 -9.31 -6.29 -19.38
N ASN A 306 -10.54 -6.41 -18.87
CA ASN A 306 -11.01 -7.59 -18.12
C ASN A 306 -10.10 -7.98 -16.95
N LEU A 307 -9.51 -6.96 -16.28
CA LEU A 307 -8.65 -7.12 -15.10
C LEU A 307 -9.26 -6.39 -13.89
N PRO A 308 -8.95 -6.80 -12.64
CA PRO A 308 -9.42 -6.10 -11.46
C PRO A 308 -8.85 -4.68 -11.36
N MET A 309 -9.64 -3.80 -10.74
CA MET A 309 -9.19 -2.45 -10.40
C MET A 309 -9.73 -2.07 -9.02
#